data_133d593208ed7e3605e25b5158f4805d
#
_entry.id   133d593208ed7e3605e25b5158f4805d
#
_cell.length_a   1.000
_cell.length_b   1.000
_cell.length_c   1.000
_cell.angle_alpha   90.00
_cell.angle_beta   90.00
_cell.angle_gamma   90.00
#
_symmetry.space_group_name_H-M   'P 1'
#
loop_
_entity.id
_entity.type
_entity.pdbx_description
1 polymer ?
#
loop_
_entity_poly.entity_id
_entity_poly.type
_entity_poly.pdbx_seq_one_letter_code
_entity_poly.pdbx_strand_id
1 'polypeptide(L)'
;MFALRKNFIVSALSGLMLMGAASHALAAEENATASVMLQAAKTEHLNVYKSPTCGCCEDWIEHAEENGFDTKAFHPQNLTQMKLDMGIEGRFHSCHTAVSESGYLFEGHVPAKLVKQFLANPPTDALGLTAPGMPMGSPGMEMGDRFQPYQVLLMKKGGDYEVYATINEQPSQY
;
A
#
# COMPACT_ATOMS: atom_id res chain seq x y z
N MET A 1 -5.49 10.56 -83.74
CA MET A 1 -5.98 11.96 -83.95
C MET A 1 -5.76 12.71 -82.67
N PHE A 2 -4.81 13.60 -82.74
CA PHE A 2 -4.81 15.02 -82.34
C PHE A 2 -5.15 15.18 -80.81
N ALA A 3 -4.42 15.82 -80.06
CA ALA A 3 -3.36 16.86 -80.02
C ALA A 3 -3.40 17.37 -78.59
N LEU A 4 -2.31 17.44 -77.95
CA LEU A 4 -1.36 18.56 -77.79
C LEU A 4 -1.83 19.74 -76.96
N ARG A 5 -0.99 20.01 -76.00
CA ARG A 5 -0.54 21.32 -75.49
C ARG A 5 -1.00 21.59 -74.07
N LYS A 6 -0.12 21.84 -73.24
CA LYS A 6 1.03 22.71 -73.00
C LYS A 6 0.86 23.55 -71.80
N ASN A 7 1.81 23.43 -70.93
CA ASN A 7 2.57 24.55 -70.28
C ASN A 7 1.75 25.42 -69.30
N PHE A 8 2.21 25.87 -68.24
CA PHE A 8 3.43 26.52 -67.75
C PHE A 8 3.30 26.80 -66.23
N ILE A 9 4.36 26.60 -65.57
CA ILE A 9 5.22 27.55 -64.86
C ILE A 9 4.77 27.99 -63.50
N VAL A 10 5.56 27.57 -62.47
CA VAL A 10 6.35 28.37 -61.54
C VAL A 10 5.57 29.18 -60.51
N SER A 11 5.74 28.88 -59.28
CA SER A 11 6.59 29.70 -58.40
C SER A 11 6.71 29.10 -57.03
N ALA A 12 7.92 28.96 -56.64
CA ALA A 12 8.44 28.93 -55.30
C ALA A 12 7.92 30.08 -54.43
N LEU A 13 7.68 29.80 -53.18
CA LEU A 13 8.02 30.64 -52.03
C LEU A 13 7.79 29.73 -50.80
N SER A 14 8.89 29.23 -50.28
CA SER A 14 9.49 29.71 -49.02
C SER A 14 8.59 29.49 -47.84
N GLY A 15 8.84 28.47 -47.06
CA GLY A 15 9.86 28.64 -46.05
C GLY A 15 9.30 29.22 -44.78
N LEU A 16 9.50 28.54 -43.68
CA LEU A 16 9.38 29.05 -42.32
C LEU A 16 8.02 28.85 -41.66
N MET A 17 7.84 27.70 -41.02
CA MET A 17 7.20 27.56 -39.70
C MET A 17 7.31 26.12 -39.21
N LEU A 18 8.51 25.75 -38.82
CA LEU A 18 8.77 24.53 -38.03
C LEU A 18 9.69 24.92 -36.87
N MET A 19 9.18 25.76 -35.97
CA MET A 19 9.78 26.01 -34.66
C MET A 19 8.65 26.41 -33.69
N GLY A 20 8.06 25.43 -33.04
CA GLY A 20 7.03 25.70 -32.03
C GLY A 20 6.51 24.49 -31.25
N ALA A 21 6.89 23.28 -31.65
CA ALA A 21 6.33 22.06 -30.99
C ALA A 21 7.24 21.44 -29.92
N ALA A 22 8.48 21.89 -29.73
CA ALA A 22 9.39 21.27 -28.78
C ALA A 22 9.28 21.79 -27.35
N SER A 23 8.72 22.96 -27.12
CA SER A 23 8.66 23.60 -25.80
C SER A 23 7.52 23.09 -24.89
N HIS A 24 6.49 22.46 -25.45
CA HIS A 24 5.33 21.98 -24.66
C HIS A 24 5.51 20.54 -24.14
N ALA A 25 6.38 19.74 -24.73
CA ALA A 25 6.64 18.38 -24.33
C ALA A 25 7.47 18.32 -23.02
N LEU A 26 8.47 19.20 -22.86
CA LEU A 26 9.32 19.28 -21.67
C LEU A 26 8.57 19.74 -20.42
N ALA A 27 7.61 20.65 -20.55
CA ALA A 27 6.80 21.13 -19.42
C ALA A 27 5.77 20.10 -18.92
N ALA A 28 5.33 19.17 -19.77
CA ALA A 28 4.39 18.11 -19.39
C ALA A 28 5.09 16.97 -18.61
N GLU A 29 6.34 16.65 -18.95
CA GLU A 29 7.12 15.61 -18.23
C GLU A 29 7.58 16.11 -16.85
N GLU A 30 7.96 17.37 -16.72
CA GLU A 30 8.34 17.96 -15.42
C GLU A 30 7.15 18.02 -14.45
N ASN A 31 5.95 18.29 -14.95
CA ASN A 31 4.73 18.35 -14.14
C ASN A 31 4.23 16.95 -13.73
N ALA A 32 4.45 15.93 -14.57
CA ALA A 32 4.09 14.54 -14.25
C ALA A 32 5.02 13.94 -13.18
N THR A 33 6.33 14.22 -13.24
CA THR A 33 7.30 13.76 -12.23
C THR A 33 7.12 14.47 -10.90
N ALA A 34 6.79 15.76 -10.88
CA ALA A 34 6.47 16.51 -9.66
C ALA A 34 5.18 16.00 -8.99
N SER A 35 4.17 15.62 -9.79
CA SER A 35 2.90 15.08 -9.29
C SER A 35 3.07 13.67 -8.69
N VAL A 36 3.91 12.83 -9.30
CA VAL A 36 4.24 11.49 -8.77
C VAL A 36 5.08 11.58 -7.49
N MET A 37 6.01 12.52 -7.39
CA MET A 37 6.81 12.74 -6.19
C MET A 37 6.00 13.34 -5.05
N LEU A 38 4.98 14.16 -5.32
CA LEU A 38 4.11 14.72 -4.29
C LEU A 38 3.14 13.66 -3.73
N GLN A 39 2.76 12.66 -4.51
CA GLN A 39 1.95 11.52 -4.04
C GLN A 39 2.77 10.52 -3.21
N ALA A 40 4.09 10.46 -3.39
CA ALA A 40 4.97 9.59 -2.59
C ALA A 40 5.22 10.07 -1.15
N ALA A 41 4.76 11.26 -0.79
CA ALA A 41 5.00 11.90 0.51
C ALA A 41 3.79 11.90 1.46
N LYS A 42 2.67 11.24 1.10
CA LYS A 42 1.54 11.14 2.03
C LYS A 42 1.85 10.07 3.07
N THR A 43 2.09 10.51 4.30
CA THR A 43 2.18 9.60 5.45
C THR A 43 0.80 8.96 5.67
N GLU A 44 0.73 7.63 5.59
CA GLU A 44 -0.52 6.89 5.84
C GLU A 44 -0.76 6.81 7.35
N HIS A 45 -1.98 7.11 7.77
CA HIS A 45 -2.38 7.08 9.18
C HIS A 45 -3.05 5.76 9.53
N LEU A 46 -2.68 5.18 10.69
CA LEU A 46 -3.23 3.95 11.22
C LEU A 46 -3.83 4.16 12.62
N ASN A 47 -5.13 3.93 12.77
CA ASN A 47 -5.76 3.82 14.09
C ASN A 47 -5.56 2.41 14.64
N VAL A 48 -4.80 2.27 15.72
CA VAL A 48 -4.43 0.96 16.30
C VAL A 48 -5.25 0.67 17.54
N TYR A 49 -6.12 -0.33 17.47
CA TYR A 49 -6.98 -0.78 18.56
C TYR A 49 -6.34 -1.95 19.29
N LYS A 50 -6.02 -1.77 20.56
CA LYS A 50 -5.28 -2.73 21.40
C LYS A 50 -5.68 -2.69 22.86
N SER A 51 -5.29 -3.71 23.63
CA SER A 51 -5.34 -3.63 25.08
C SER A 51 -4.34 -2.60 25.61
N PRO A 52 -4.68 -1.81 26.65
CA PRO A 52 -3.74 -0.84 27.24
C PRO A 52 -2.47 -1.49 27.81
N THR A 53 -2.51 -2.79 28.13
CA THR A 53 -1.37 -3.52 28.71
C THR A 53 -0.62 -4.40 27.71
N CYS A 54 -0.91 -4.30 26.40
CA CYS A 54 -0.26 -5.10 25.38
C CYS A 54 1.10 -4.47 24.99
N GLY A 55 2.21 -4.99 25.54
CA GLY A 55 3.57 -4.53 25.25
C GLY A 55 3.98 -4.78 23.80
N CYS A 56 3.83 -6.01 23.30
CA CYS A 56 4.18 -6.33 21.91
C CYS A 56 3.37 -5.54 20.87
N CYS A 57 2.21 -5.00 21.26
CA CYS A 57 1.46 -4.10 20.39
C CYS A 57 2.09 -2.71 20.33
N GLU A 58 2.74 -2.24 21.41
CA GLU A 58 3.53 -1.00 21.39
C GLU A 58 4.76 -1.17 20.50
N ASP A 59 5.46 -2.31 20.63
CA ASP A 59 6.62 -2.63 19.80
C ASP A 59 6.24 -2.70 18.31
N TRP A 60 5.03 -3.23 17.99
CA TRP A 60 4.52 -3.19 16.61
C TRP A 60 4.19 -1.77 16.13
N ILE A 61 3.64 -0.92 17.00
CA ILE A 61 3.38 0.49 16.71
C ILE A 61 4.71 1.20 16.36
N GLU A 62 5.75 1.02 17.18
CA GLU A 62 7.08 1.56 16.92
C GLU A 62 7.62 1.08 15.57
N HIS A 63 7.53 -0.22 15.28
CA HIS A 63 7.88 -0.76 13.96
C HIS A 63 7.10 -0.09 12.81
N ALA A 64 5.82 0.17 12.97
CA ALA A 64 5.02 0.86 11.95
C ALA A 64 5.47 2.30 11.75
N GLU A 65 5.75 3.04 12.83
CA GLU A 65 6.23 4.43 12.81
C GLU A 65 7.62 4.54 12.19
N GLU A 66 8.56 3.66 12.53
CA GLU A 66 9.88 3.56 11.90
C GLU A 66 9.80 3.30 10.40
N ASN A 67 8.71 2.64 9.97
CA ASN A 67 8.39 2.44 8.57
C ASN A 67 7.55 3.55 7.94
N GLY A 68 7.38 4.71 8.62
CA GLY A 68 6.79 5.93 8.08
C GLY A 68 5.25 5.96 8.09
N PHE A 69 4.60 5.14 8.92
CA PHE A 69 3.21 5.31 9.27
C PHE A 69 3.07 6.35 10.39
N ASP A 70 1.96 7.08 10.39
CA ASP A 70 1.52 7.86 11.54
C ASP A 70 0.50 7.03 12.31
N THR A 71 0.69 6.80 13.61
CA THR A 71 -0.16 5.90 14.36
C THR A 71 -0.89 6.60 15.49
N LYS A 72 -2.09 6.08 15.85
CA LYS A 72 -2.82 6.49 17.03
C LYS A 72 -3.43 5.29 17.73
N ALA A 73 -3.03 5.06 18.99
CA ALA A 73 -3.54 3.94 19.79
C ALA A 73 -4.91 4.27 20.42
N PHE A 74 -5.79 3.25 20.43
CA PHE A 74 -7.11 3.26 21.06
C PHE A 74 -7.30 2.00 21.91
N HIS A 75 -8.03 2.13 23.01
CA HIS A 75 -8.24 1.06 23.98
C HIS A 75 -9.74 0.79 24.18
N PRO A 76 -10.39 0.06 23.26
CA PRO A 76 -11.80 -0.27 23.38
C PRO A 76 -12.06 -1.20 24.59
N GLN A 77 -13.21 -1.06 25.23
CA GLN A 77 -13.59 -1.92 26.36
C GLN A 77 -13.75 -3.39 25.96
N ASN A 78 -14.23 -3.65 24.74
CA ASN A 78 -14.39 -4.99 24.21
C ASN A 78 -13.74 -5.09 22.81
N LEU A 79 -12.42 -5.32 22.81
CA LEU A 79 -11.63 -5.44 21.59
C LEU A 79 -12.10 -6.61 20.71
N THR A 80 -12.48 -7.74 21.32
CA THR A 80 -12.95 -8.92 20.59
C THR A 80 -14.25 -8.63 19.85
N GLN A 81 -15.23 -8.00 20.51
CA GLN A 81 -16.50 -7.65 19.87
C GLN A 81 -16.28 -6.63 18.74
N MET A 82 -15.44 -5.63 18.97
CA MET A 82 -15.10 -4.63 17.94
C MET A 82 -14.53 -5.30 16.69
N LYS A 83 -13.63 -6.27 16.82
CA LYS A 83 -13.07 -7.02 15.67
C LYS A 83 -14.17 -7.77 14.92
N LEU A 84 -15.07 -8.44 15.62
CA LEU A 84 -16.21 -9.13 15.01
C LEU A 84 -17.12 -8.15 14.26
N ASP A 85 -17.42 -7.00 14.85
CA ASP A 85 -18.23 -5.94 14.24
C ASP A 85 -17.58 -5.35 12.99
N MET A 86 -16.24 -5.34 12.92
CA MET A 86 -15.46 -4.99 11.72
C MET A 86 -15.39 -6.11 10.68
N GLY A 87 -15.95 -7.30 10.95
CA GLY A 87 -15.95 -8.43 10.05
C GLY A 87 -14.70 -9.31 10.12
N ILE A 88 -13.86 -9.15 11.14
CA ILE A 88 -12.71 -10.04 11.38
C ILE A 88 -13.21 -11.27 12.13
N GLU A 89 -13.21 -12.43 11.47
CA GLU A 89 -13.62 -13.68 12.12
C GLU A 89 -12.61 -14.11 13.20
N GLY A 90 -13.11 -14.78 14.25
CA GLY A 90 -12.30 -15.18 15.42
C GLY A 90 -11.04 -15.98 15.09
N ARG A 91 -11.05 -16.76 13.97
CA ARG A 91 -9.88 -17.52 13.52
C ARG A 91 -8.71 -16.65 13.05
N PHE A 92 -8.98 -15.40 12.72
CA PHE A 92 -7.97 -14.42 12.27
C PHE A 92 -7.48 -13.52 13.40
N HIS A 93 -8.11 -13.58 14.58
CA HIS A 93 -7.77 -12.68 15.69
C HIS A 93 -6.33 -12.84 16.17
N SER A 94 -5.73 -11.70 16.48
CA SER A 94 -4.46 -11.52 17.15
C SER A 94 -4.61 -10.51 18.29
N CYS A 95 -3.55 -9.83 18.72
CA CYS A 95 -3.57 -8.94 19.89
C CYS A 95 -4.06 -7.52 19.60
N HIS A 96 -3.98 -7.04 18.35
CA HIS A 96 -4.41 -5.69 17.96
C HIS A 96 -4.97 -5.68 16.53
N THR A 97 -5.66 -4.59 16.20
CA THR A 97 -6.14 -4.29 14.84
C THR A 97 -5.74 -2.87 14.49
N ALA A 98 -5.00 -2.68 13.40
CA ALA A 98 -4.78 -1.37 12.82
C ALA A 98 -5.78 -1.12 11.69
N VAL A 99 -6.28 0.12 11.59
CA VAL A 99 -7.26 0.54 10.57
C VAL A 99 -6.68 1.72 9.81
N SER A 100 -6.55 1.60 8.49
CA SER A 100 -6.09 2.68 7.64
C SER A 100 -7.15 3.76 7.41
N GLU A 101 -6.76 4.93 6.88
CA GLU A 101 -7.70 5.99 6.48
C GLU A 101 -8.74 5.50 5.46
N SER A 102 -8.36 4.59 4.58
CA SER A 102 -9.24 3.97 3.58
C SER A 102 -10.13 2.85 4.14
N GLY A 103 -10.02 2.53 5.45
CA GLY A 103 -10.84 1.55 6.13
C GLY A 103 -10.37 0.11 6.01
N TYR A 104 -9.18 -0.16 5.47
CA TYR A 104 -8.60 -1.50 5.47
C TYR A 104 -8.08 -1.89 6.84
N LEU A 105 -8.18 -3.18 7.16
CA LEU A 105 -7.86 -3.76 8.46
C LEU A 105 -6.53 -4.53 8.41
N PHE A 106 -5.68 -4.31 9.40
CA PHE A 106 -4.43 -5.04 9.58
C PHE A 106 -4.45 -5.66 10.97
N GLU A 107 -4.70 -6.97 11.02
CA GLU A 107 -4.91 -7.71 12.25
C GLU A 107 -3.61 -8.39 12.70
N GLY A 108 -3.14 -8.03 13.90
CA GLY A 108 -1.93 -8.58 14.50
C GLY A 108 -0.65 -8.06 13.87
N HIS A 109 0.43 -8.83 14.02
CA HIS A 109 1.80 -8.43 13.72
C HIS A 109 2.15 -8.52 12.23
N VAL A 110 1.31 -7.90 11.38
CA VAL A 110 1.56 -7.79 9.93
C VAL A 110 2.77 -6.87 9.70
N PRO A 111 3.81 -7.30 8.96
CA PRO A 111 4.95 -6.47 8.65
C PRO A 111 4.56 -5.18 7.93
N ALA A 112 5.08 -4.03 8.38
CA ALA A 112 4.79 -2.72 7.81
C ALA A 112 5.08 -2.65 6.30
N LYS A 113 6.10 -3.35 5.82
CA LYS A 113 6.40 -3.56 4.40
C LYS A 113 5.19 -4.13 3.63
N LEU A 114 4.51 -5.14 4.18
CA LEU A 114 3.34 -5.74 3.54
C LEU A 114 2.12 -4.84 3.64
N VAL A 115 1.95 -4.09 4.73
CA VAL A 115 0.92 -3.05 4.85
C VAL A 115 1.07 -2.01 3.74
N LYS A 116 2.29 -1.50 3.51
CA LYS A 116 2.58 -0.56 2.42
C LYS A 116 2.28 -1.14 1.04
N GLN A 117 2.73 -2.38 0.80
CA GLN A 117 2.49 -3.06 -0.48
C GLN A 117 0.99 -3.23 -0.75
N PHE A 118 0.23 -3.62 0.27
CA PHE A 118 -1.21 -3.76 0.19
C PHE A 118 -1.90 -2.43 -0.10
N LEU A 119 -1.57 -1.37 0.65
CA LEU A 119 -2.19 -0.05 0.50
C LEU A 119 -1.87 0.60 -0.84
N ALA A 120 -0.73 0.29 -1.46
CA ALA A 120 -0.39 0.79 -2.78
C ALA A 120 -1.29 0.23 -3.90
N ASN A 121 -1.80 -1.00 -3.75
CA ASN A 121 -2.69 -1.64 -4.73
C ASN A 121 -3.59 -2.69 -4.05
N PRO A 122 -4.59 -2.27 -3.29
CA PRO A 122 -5.45 -3.19 -2.56
C PRO A 122 -6.33 -4.02 -3.52
N PRO A 123 -6.43 -5.36 -3.32
CA PRO A 123 -7.33 -6.21 -4.10
C PRO A 123 -8.80 -5.79 -3.95
N THR A 124 -9.61 -6.01 -5.00
CA THR A 124 -10.99 -5.48 -5.10
C THR A 124 -11.89 -5.89 -3.93
N ASP A 125 -11.83 -7.12 -3.46
CA ASP A 125 -12.69 -7.63 -2.38
C ASP A 125 -11.99 -7.70 -1.03
N ALA A 126 -10.86 -7.01 -0.89
CA ALA A 126 -10.08 -7.05 0.32
C ALA A 126 -10.80 -6.40 1.51
N LEU A 127 -10.78 -7.08 2.65
CA LEU A 127 -11.05 -6.53 3.96
C LEU A 127 -9.75 -5.98 4.58
N GLY A 128 -8.63 -6.65 4.33
CA GLY A 128 -7.31 -6.30 4.83
C GLY A 128 -6.39 -7.51 4.95
N LEU A 129 -5.34 -7.38 5.75
CA LEU A 129 -4.37 -8.45 6.02
C LEU A 129 -4.43 -8.92 7.47
N THR A 130 -4.04 -10.18 7.71
CA THR A 130 -3.86 -10.69 9.07
C THR A 130 -2.60 -11.54 9.18
N ALA A 131 -1.91 -11.42 10.33
CA ALA A 131 -0.96 -12.40 10.83
C ALA A 131 -1.61 -13.09 12.04
N PRO A 132 -2.37 -14.19 11.85
CA PRO A 132 -3.17 -14.81 12.90
C PRO A 132 -2.33 -15.26 14.10
N GLY A 133 -2.87 -15.09 15.30
CA GLY A 133 -2.14 -15.41 16.52
C GLY A 133 -1.05 -14.37 16.81
N MET A 134 0.11 -14.84 17.26
CA MET A 134 1.27 -14.02 17.59
C MET A 134 2.54 -14.80 17.20
N PRO A 135 2.89 -14.82 15.89
CA PRO A 135 4.03 -15.59 15.42
C PRO A 135 5.33 -15.09 16.07
N MET A 136 6.11 -16.03 16.63
CA MET A 136 7.40 -15.69 17.25
C MET A 136 8.35 -15.10 16.21
N GLY A 137 8.94 -13.95 16.53
CA GLY A 137 9.85 -13.23 15.66
C GLY A 137 9.18 -12.36 14.58
N SER A 138 7.82 -12.27 14.55
CA SER A 138 7.14 -11.24 13.77
C SER A 138 7.41 -9.84 14.35
N PRO A 139 7.20 -8.73 13.60
CA PRO A 139 7.49 -7.38 14.08
C PRO A 139 6.80 -7.07 15.42
N GLY A 140 7.56 -6.68 16.44
CA GLY A 140 7.10 -6.48 17.81
C GLY A 140 6.98 -7.78 18.64
N MET A 141 7.37 -8.94 18.06
CA MET A 141 7.41 -10.25 18.72
C MET A 141 8.81 -10.88 18.64
N GLU A 142 9.82 -10.06 18.41
CA GLU A 142 11.21 -10.49 18.32
C GLU A 142 11.72 -10.97 19.69
N MET A 143 12.40 -12.11 19.68
CA MET A 143 13.00 -12.72 20.87
C MET A 143 14.43 -13.22 20.55
N GLY A 144 15.33 -12.29 20.22
CA GLY A 144 16.66 -12.61 19.71
C GLY A 144 16.57 -13.33 18.37
N ASP A 145 17.34 -14.38 18.18
CA ASP A 145 17.39 -15.15 16.92
C ASP A 145 16.24 -16.17 16.75
N ARG A 146 15.27 -16.18 17.67
CA ARG A 146 14.14 -17.11 17.60
C ARG A 146 13.10 -16.62 16.61
N PHE A 147 12.85 -17.43 15.59
CA PHE A 147 11.89 -17.13 14.56
C PHE A 147 11.05 -18.37 14.22
N GLN A 148 9.77 -18.17 13.99
CA GLN A 148 8.85 -19.19 13.47
C GLN A 148 8.29 -18.71 12.13
N PRO A 149 8.48 -19.46 11.02
CA PRO A 149 7.85 -19.15 9.77
C PRO A 149 6.33 -19.00 9.90
N TYR A 150 5.76 -17.98 9.24
CA TYR A 150 4.34 -17.71 9.31
C TYR A 150 3.80 -17.19 7.99
N GLN A 151 2.48 -17.18 7.87
CA GLN A 151 1.77 -16.64 6.74
C GLN A 151 1.04 -15.36 7.12
N VAL A 152 1.09 -14.39 6.22
CA VAL A 152 0.18 -13.25 6.22
C VAL A 152 -0.92 -13.58 5.23
N LEU A 153 -2.16 -13.49 5.70
CA LEU A 153 -3.34 -13.82 4.91
C LEU A 153 -4.06 -12.55 4.46
N LEU A 154 -4.56 -12.57 3.24
CA LEU A 154 -5.53 -11.60 2.74
C LEU A 154 -6.92 -12.03 3.23
N MET A 155 -7.54 -11.20 4.05
CA MET A 155 -8.94 -11.35 4.43
C MET A 155 -9.82 -10.69 3.37
N LYS A 156 -10.88 -11.38 2.94
CA LYS A 156 -11.86 -10.89 1.96
C LYS A 156 -13.19 -10.56 2.62
N LYS A 157 -13.90 -9.60 2.04
CA LYS A 157 -15.29 -9.35 2.41
C LYS A 157 -16.11 -10.62 2.16
N GLY A 158 -16.86 -11.07 3.17
CA GLY A 158 -17.63 -12.34 3.06
C GLY A 158 -16.97 -13.53 3.76
N GLY A 159 -15.78 -13.35 4.37
CA GLY A 159 -15.13 -14.36 5.21
C GLY A 159 -14.14 -15.28 4.50
N ASP A 160 -14.01 -15.19 3.15
CA ASP A 160 -12.97 -15.90 2.43
C ASP A 160 -11.58 -15.31 2.72
N TYR A 161 -10.54 -16.12 2.48
CA TYR A 161 -9.16 -15.69 2.63
C TYR A 161 -8.23 -16.43 1.67
N GLU A 162 -7.06 -15.84 1.46
CA GLU A 162 -5.97 -16.47 0.71
C GLU A 162 -4.60 -16.08 1.31
N VAL A 163 -3.56 -16.85 0.97
CA VAL A 163 -2.20 -16.51 1.41
C VAL A 163 -1.71 -15.29 0.62
N TYR A 164 -1.43 -14.20 1.31
CA TYR A 164 -0.88 -12.97 0.75
C TYR A 164 0.65 -13.04 0.66
N ALA A 165 1.29 -13.50 1.74
CA ALA A 165 2.74 -13.68 1.81
C ALA A 165 3.10 -14.82 2.78
N THR A 166 4.24 -15.46 2.53
CA THR A 166 4.86 -16.40 3.46
C THR A 166 6.19 -15.82 3.92
N ILE A 167 6.37 -15.70 5.22
CA ILE A 167 7.58 -15.20 5.84
C ILE A 167 8.35 -16.39 6.38
N ASN A 168 9.45 -16.74 5.71
CA ASN A 168 10.26 -17.91 6.04
C ASN A 168 11.47 -17.56 6.92
N GLU A 169 11.89 -16.29 6.90
CA GLU A 169 13.08 -15.80 7.60
C GLU A 169 12.80 -14.42 8.20
N GLN A 170 13.29 -14.15 9.39
CA GLN A 170 13.08 -12.89 10.08
C GLN A 170 13.48 -11.65 9.25
N PRO A 171 14.63 -11.62 8.55
CA PRO A 171 15.01 -10.45 7.76
C PRO A 171 14.08 -10.14 6.57
N SER A 172 13.31 -11.11 6.10
CA SER A 172 12.44 -10.92 4.93
C SER A 172 11.20 -10.06 5.20
N GLN A 173 10.90 -9.77 6.46
CA GLN A 173 9.73 -8.98 6.88
C GLN A 173 10.00 -7.46 6.99
N TYR A 174 11.28 -7.03 6.92
CA TYR A 174 11.73 -5.65 7.01
C TYR A 174 12.08 -5.02 5.66
#